data_e383c10764a4be3b0e1b00b81951c496
#
_entry.id   e383c10764a4be3b0e1b00b81951c496
#
_cell.length_a   1.000
_cell.length_b   1.000
_cell.length_c   1.000
_cell.angle_alpha   90.00
_cell.angle_beta   90.00
_cell.angle_gamma   90.00
#
_symmetry.space_group_name_H-M   'P 1'
#
loop_
_entity.id
_entity.type
_entity.pdbx_description
1 polymer ?
#
loop_
_entity_poly.entity_id
_entity_poly.type
_entity_poly.pdbx_seq_one_letter_code
_entity_poly.pdbx_strand_id
1 'polypeptide(L)'
;MNGLILEGGARRCMFTAGVVDCFMDNFINFDYVAGVSAGAQIAVNYLSGQRGRSKSVIMPNNDNSSGFIKSKLSFDLNKMAYEYPYKQFPFDFKSFFNSNAICEIVATECNSGKAEYFRETGDEYLLLKKLCASCSLPLVYPMVKIGNGEYLDGSITDSIPFERAFSVGCDKLIVVLAKPIEESATDYSKIKFIVQKKYGTDYPILVETLINRFGSYQEQCKKLYEYEKAGKIFIIRPLRTNVKTFELSKENLENAYTAGYNVAQTDMSEIL
;
A
#
# COMPACT_ATOMS: atom_id res chain seq x y z
N MET A 1 -9.26 15.70 -12.61
CA MET A 1 -8.94 14.25 -12.66
C MET A 1 -9.54 13.56 -11.45
N ASN A 2 -10.06 12.33 -11.63
CA ASN A 2 -10.50 11.49 -10.53
C ASN A 2 -9.36 10.60 -10.06
N GLY A 3 -9.13 10.54 -8.73
CA GLY A 3 -8.02 9.79 -8.16
C GLY A 3 -8.46 8.67 -7.21
N LEU A 4 -7.69 7.58 -7.20
CA LEU A 4 -7.82 6.46 -6.27
C LEU A 4 -6.57 6.38 -5.39
N ILE A 5 -6.77 6.41 -4.08
CA ILE A 5 -5.70 6.33 -3.08
C ILE A 5 -5.85 5.05 -2.28
N LEU A 6 -4.79 4.24 -2.24
CA LEU A 6 -4.79 2.94 -1.59
C LEU A 6 -3.79 2.93 -0.43
N GLU A 7 -4.32 2.93 0.81
CA GLU A 7 -3.50 2.86 2.02
C GLU A 7 -2.74 1.54 2.10
N GLY A 8 -1.54 1.56 2.71
CA GLY A 8 -0.77 0.37 3.05
C GLY A 8 -1.32 -0.35 4.29
N GLY A 9 -1.14 -1.67 4.36
CA GLY A 9 -1.65 -2.43 5.51
C GLY A 9 -1.25 -3.91 5.52
N ALA A 10 -0.29 -4.30 4.66
CA ALA A 10 0.10 -5.69 4.47
C ALA A 10 -1.15 -6.56 4.21
N ARG A 11 -1.42 -7.62 5.00
CA ARG A 11 -2.57 -8.51 4.77
C ARG A 11 -3.94 -7.89 5.08
N ARG A 12 -4.00 -6.77 5.81
CA ARG A 12 -5.26 -6.00 5.95
C ARG A 12 -5.76 -5.46 4.61
N CYS A 13 -4.86 -5.25 3.65
CA CYS A 13 -5.21 -4.85 2.28
C CYS A 13 -5.98 -5.94 1.50
N MET A 14 -6.29 -7.08 2.11
CA MET A 14 -7.25 -8.01 1.55
C MET A 14 -8.65 -7.37 1.39
N PHE A 15 -9.04 -6.48 2.31
CA PHE A 15 -10.22 -5.62 2.17
C PHE A 15 -10.10 -4.73 0.93
N THR A 16 -8.98 -4.03 0.79
CA THR A 16 -8.69 -3.17 -0.36
C THR A 16 -8.72 -3.95 -1.68
N ALA A 17 -8.20 -5.19 -1.70
CA ALA A 17 -8.27 -6.06 -2.88
C ALA A 17 -9.72 -6.37 -3.29
N GLY A 18 -10.62 -6.58 -2.32
CA GLY A 18 -12.04 -6.76 -2.58
C GLY A 18 -12.70 -5.51 -3.18
N VAL A 19 -12.41 -4.32 -2.61
CA VAL A 19 -12.89 -3.04 -3.13
C VAL A 19 -12.48 -2.84 -4.59
N VAL A 20 -11.19 -3.04 -4.87
CA VAL A 20 -10.63 -2.80 -6.20
C VAL A 20 -11.13 -3.81 -7.23
N ASP A 21 -11.33 -5.08 -6.85
CA ASP A 21 -11.94 -6.08 -7.74
C ASP A 21 -13.41 -5.73 -8.04
N CYS A 22 -14.14 -5.15 -7.08
CA CYS A 22 -15.50 -4.61 -7.34
C CYS A 22 -15.45 -3.45 -8.35
N PHE A 23 -14.47 -2.56 -8.25
CA PHE A 23 -14.30 -1.49 -9.25
C PHE A 23 -14.03 -2.04 -10.65
N MET A 24 -13.18 -3.07 -10.77
CA MET A 24 -12.93 -3.72 -12.05
C MET A 24 -14.19 -4.37 -12.62
N ASP A 25 -14.98 -5.07 -11.81
CA ASP A 25 -16.22 -5.74 -12.23
C ASP A 25 -17.29 -4.71 -12.70
N ASN A 26 -17.23 -3.48 -12.22
CA ASN A 26 -18.13 -2.39 -12.58
C ASN A 26 -17.51 -1.36 -13.56
N PHE A 27 -16.34 -1.67 -14.15
CA PHE A 27 -15.65 -0.83 -15.14
C PHE A 27 -15.34 0.59 -14.66
N ILE A 28 -15.14 0.78 -13.34
CA ILE A 28 -14.76 2.08 -12.78
C ILE A 28 -13.28 2.31 -13.07
N ASN A 29 -12.98 3.48 -13.64
CA ASN A 29 -11.62 3.87 -14.02
C ASN A 29 -11.24 5.20 -13.34
N PHE A 30 -9.95 5.34 -13.05
CA PHE A 30 -9.38 6.54 -12.46
C PHE A 30 -8.25 7.09 -13.35
N ASP A 31 -8.12 8.42 -13.37
CA ASP A 31 -7.04 9.12 -14.10
C ASP A 31 -5.71 9.04 -13.34
N TYR A 32 -5.79 8.90 -12.01
CA TYR A 32 -4.65 8.86 -11.10
C TYR A 32 -4.87 7.78 -10.04
N VAL A 33 -3.85 6.97 -9.81
CA VAL A 33 -3.86 5.94 -8.75
C VAL A 33 -2.55 6.02 -7.96
N ALA A 34 -2.65 6.22 -6.66
CA ALA A 34 -1.48 6.16 -5.79
C ALA A 34 -1.66 5.09 -4.70
N GLY A 35 -0.59 4.35 -4.46
CA GLY A 35 -0.60 3.29 -3.45
C GLY A 35 0.64 3.27 -2.59
N VAL A 36 0.47 2.74 -1.38
CA VAL A 36 1.52 2.61 -0.37
C VAL A 36 1.65 1.16 0.03
N SER A 37 2.87 0.59 0.03
CA SER A 37 3.11 -0.78 0.50
C SER A 37 2.23 -1.80 -0.24
N ALA A 38 1.45 -2.62 0.45
CA ALA A 38 0.49 -3.53 -0.18
C ALA A 38 -0.56 -2.79 -1.04
N GLY A 39 -0.91 -1.55 -0.70
CA GLY A 39 -1.76 -0.69 -1.53
C GLY A 39 -1.11 -0.37 -2.88
N ALA A 40 0.22 -0.20 -2.94
CA ALA A 40 0.94 0.00 -4.21
C ALA A 40 0.91 -1.26 -5.09
N GLN A 41 1.01 -2.44 -4.49
CA GLN A 41 0.85 -3.72 -5.21
C GLN A 41 -0.56 -3.83 -5.83
N ILE A 42 -1.59 -3.42 -5.08
CA ILE A 42 -2.97 -3.45 -5.56
C ILE A 42 -3.18 -2.41 -6.66
N ALA A 43 -2.59 -1.22 -6.54
CA ALA A 43 -2.66 -0.16 -7.56
C ALA A 43 -2.16 -0.65 -8.93
N VAL A 44 -0.98 -1.29 -8.97
CA VAL A 44 -0.44 -1.79 -10.24
C VAL A 44 -1.25 -2.97 -10.79
N ASN A 45 -1.78 -3.85 -9.92
CA ASN A 45 -2.67 -4.95 -10.35
C ASN A 45 -3.99 -4.43 -10.93
N TYR A 46 -4.55 -3.38 -10.35
CA TYR A 46 -5.73 -2.70 -10.86
C TYR A 46 -5.49 -2.12 -12.25
N LEU A 47 -4.40 -1.36 -12.42
CA LEU A 47 -4.07 -0.72 -13.69
C LEU A 47 -3.64 -1.72 -14.79
N SER A 48 -3.19 -2.90 -14.42
CA SER A 48 -2.96 -4.00 -15.37
C SER A 48 -4.22 -4.77 -15.76
N GLY A 49 -5.39 -4.44 -15.17
CA GLY A 49 -6.65 -5.14 -15.42
C GLY A 49 -6.72 -6.56 -14.86
N GLN A 50 -5.83 -6.92 -13.93
CA GLN A 50 -5.70 -8.31 -13.45
C GLN A 50 -6.57 -8.56 -12.21
N ARG A 51 -7.86 -8.71 -12.43
CA ARG A 51 -8.84 -9.05 -11.40
C ARG A 51 -8.44 -10.31 -10.63
N GLY A 52 -8.56 -10.27 -9.30
CA GLY A 52 -8.25 -11.39 -8.41
C GLY A 52 -6.76 -11.61 -8.14
N ARG A 53 -5.85 -10.98 -8.90
CA ARG A 53 -4.41 -11.13 -8.70
C ARG A 53 -3.98 -10.63 -7.33
N SER A 54 -4.49 -9.49 -6.89
CA SER A 54 -4.18 -8.92 -5.56
C SER A 54 -4.53 -9.89 -4.44
N LYS A 55 -5.72 -10.50 -4.49
CA LYS A 55 -6.15 -11.54 -3.56
C LYS A 55 -5.18 -12.73 -3.55
N SER A 56 -4.79 -13.21 -4.72
CA SER A 56 -3.90 -14.38 -4.86
C SER A 56 -2.50 -14.12 -4.30
N VAL A 57 -1.95 -12.91 -4.52
CA VAL A 57 -0.61 -12.52 -4.01
C VAL A 57 -0.62 -12.31 -2.49
N ILE A 58 -1.69 -11.75 -1.92
CA ILE A 58 -1.80 -11.48 -0.48
C ILE A 58 -2.09 -12.75 0.32
N MET A 59 -2.82 -13.71 -0.28
CA MET A 59 -3.17 -14.97 0.38
C MET A 59 -1.93 -15.78 0.76
N PRO A 60 -1.83 -16.32 1.99
CA PRO A 60 -0.67 -17.11 2.38
C PRO A 60 -0.60 -18.43 1.60
N ASN A 61 0.58 -18.72 1.05
CA ASN A 61 0.87 -19.99 0.43
C ASN A 61 1.03 -21.09 1.49
N ASN A 62 0.57 -22.31 1.17
CA ASN A 62 0.72 -23.50 2.05
C ASN A 62 2.13 -24.11 2.00
N ASP A 63 3.11 -23.43 1.44
CA ASP A 63 4.47 -23.96 1.33
C ASP A 63 5.11 -24.12 2.72
N ASN A 64 5.07 -25.36 3.23
CA ASN A 64 5.75 -25.82 4.45
C ASN A 64 7.27 -25.77 4.38
N SER A 65 7.86 -25.11 3.38
CA SER A 65 9.26 -25.24 3.02
C SER A 65 10.21 -24.27 3.73
N SER A 66 9.75 -23.45 4.67
CA SER A 66 10.67 -22.57 5.39
C SER A 66 10.28 -22.40 6.86
N GLY A 67 11.28 -22.62 7.72
CA GLY A 67 11.16 -22.72 9.17
C GLY A 67 10.29 -21.64 9.84
N PHE A 68 9.83 -21.97 11.03
CA PHE A 68 8.81 -21.30 11.86
C PHE A 68 8.88 -19.75 11.96
N ILE A 69 10.05 -19.16 11.75
CA ILE A 69 10.24 -17.70 11.79
C ILE A 69 9.97 -17.06 10.41
N LYS A 70 10.38 -17.71 9.31
CA LYS A 70 10.16 -17.19 7.95
C LYS A 70 8.71 -17.26 7.49
N SER A 71 7.94 -18.22 7.98
CA SER A 71 6.52 -18.36 7.62
C SER A 71 5.61 -17.27 8.22
N LYS A 72 6.02 -16.65 9.33
CA LYS A 72 5.27 -15.54 9.97
C LYS A 72 5.47 -14.20 9.27
N LEU A 73 6.60 -13.98 8.61
CA LEU A 73 6.95 -12.76 7.87
C LEU A 73 6.75 -12.98 6.37
N SER A 74 5.55 -13.30 5.97
CA SER A 74 5.28 -13.89 4.65
C SER A 74 5.06 -12.91 3.50
N PHE A 75 5.63 -11.71 3.57
CA PHE A 75 5.94 -10.95 2.37
C PHE A 75 7.44 -11.12 2.09
N ASP A 76 7.77 -12.14 1.32
CA ASP A 76 9.14 -12.30 0.82
C ASP A 76 9.33 -11.32 -0.35
N LEU A 77 10.04 -10.21 -0.09
CA LEU A 77 10.29 -9.18 -1.11
C LEU A 77 11.01 -9.74 -2.34
N ASN A 78 11.85 -10.77 -2.18
CA ASN A 78 12.52 -11.41 -3.30
C ASN A 78 11.53 -12.20 -4.16
N LYS A 79 10.61 -12.94 -3.52
CA LYS A 79 9.53 -13.62 -4.25
C LYS A 79 8.61 -12.63 -4.95
N MET A 80 8.27 -11.53 -4.30
CA MET A 80 7.45 -10.46 -4.89
C MET A 80 8.12 -9.83 -6.11
N ALA A 81 9.45 -9.62 -6.07
CA ALA A 81 10.20 -9.01 -7.16
C ALA A 81 10.52 -9.98 -8.30
N TYR A 82 10.87 -11.24 -7.99
CA TYR A 82 11.55 -12.10 -8.97
C TYR A 82 10.84 -13.42 -9.26
N GLU A 83 9.90 -13.84 -8.40
CA GLU A 83 9.21 -15.12 -8.56
C GLU A 83 7.73 -14.95 -8.94
N TYR A 84 6.98 -14.19 -8.14
CA TYR A 84 5.53 -14.04 -8.34
C TYR A 84 5.18 -13.43 -9.69
N PRO A 85 5.81 -12.31 -10.14
CA PRO A 85 5.44 -11.67 -11.40
C PRO A 85 5.74 -12.49 -12.64
N TYR A 86 6.69 -13.41 -12.57
CA TYR A 86 7.12 -14.18 -13.73
C TYR A 86 6.70 -15.64 -13.71
N LYS A 87 6.32 -16.20 -12.55
CA LYS A 87 6.05 -17.65 -12.41
C LYS A 87 4.71 -17.95 -11.77
N GLN A 88 4.56 -17.59 -10.47
CA GLN A 88 3.42 -18.06 -9.67
C GLN A 88 2.16 -17.24 -9.89
N PHE A 89 2.29 -15.94 -10.02
CA PHE A 89 1.23 -14.98 -10.29
C PHE A 89 1.67 -14.03 -11.40
N PRO A 90 1.71 -14.47 -12.68
CA PRO A 90 2.22 -13.66 -13.80
C PRO A 90 1.60 -12.27 -13.81
N PHE A 91 2.46 -11.24 -13.97
CA PHE A 91 2.03 -9.86 -14.06
C PHE A 91 1.99 -9.40 -15.50
N ASP A 92 0.92 -8.74 -15.89
CA ASP A 92 0.78 -8.18 -17.23
C ASP A 92 1.40 -6.78 -17.31
N PHE A 93 2.73 -6.76 -17.47
CA PHE A 93 3.50 -5.53 -17.64
C PHE A 93 3.00 -4.70 -18.82
N LYS A 94 2.64 -5.37 -19.94
CA LYS A 94 2.19 -4.69 -21.15
C LYS A 94 0.92 -3.90 -20.89
N SER A 95 -0.09 -4.50 -20.27
CA SER A 95 -1.34 -3.83 -19.93
C SER A 95 -1.10 -2.70 -18.94
N PHE A 96 -0.25 -2.89 -17.94
CA PHE A 96 0.11 -1.85 -16.97
C PHE A 96 0.76 -0.64 -17.66
N PHE A 97 1.81 -0.84 -18.48
CA PHE A 97 2.51 0.25 -19.13
C PHE A 97 1.69 0.95 -20.23
N ASN A 98 0.66 0.29 -20.75
CA ASN A 98 -0.29 0.87 -21.71
C ASN A 98 -1.47 1.60 -21.02
N SER A 99 -1.54 1.58 -19.69
CA SER A 99 -2.56 2.35 -18.97
C SER A 99 -2.37 3.85 -19.17
N ASN A 100 -3.46 4.56 -19.43
CA ASN A 100 -3.47 6.03 -19.52
C ASN A 100 -3.44 6.71 -18.14
N ALA A 101 -3.67 5.96 -17.07
CA ALA A 101 -3.68 6.51 -15.73
C ALA A 101 -2.27 6.77 -15.20
N ILE A 102 -2.11 7.84 -14.45
CA ILE A 102 -0.89 8.10 -13.68
C ILE A 102 -0.86 7.15 -12.49
N CYS A 103 0.19 6.33 -12.38
CA CYS A 103 0.43 5.48 -11.22
C CYS A 103 1.58 6.03 -10.37
N GLU A 104 1.34 6.29 -9.08
CA GLU A 104 2.42 6.64 -8.13
C GLU A 104 2.56 5.58 -7.03
N ILE A 105 3.79 5.10 -6.86
CA ILE A 105 4.21 4.15 -5.82
C ILE A 105 4.97 4.94 -4.76
N VAL A 106 4.45 4.96 -3.53
CA VAL A 106 5.04 5.77 -2.45
C VAL A 106 6.10 4.97 -1.69
N ALA A 107 7.28 5.56 -1.52
CA ALA A 107 8.34 5.05 -0.66
C ALA A 107 8.92 6.18 0.21
N THR A 108 9.72 5.84 1.21
CA THR A 108 10.43 6.79 2.06
C THR A 108 11.90 6.81 1.68
N GLU A 109 12.44 7.94 1.25
CA GLU A 109 13.87 8.12 1.02
C GLU A 109 14.59 8.25 2.37
N CYS A 110 15.58 7.38 2.60
CA CYS A 110 16.14 7.18 3.94
C CYS A 110 17.04 8.34 4.40
N ASN A 111 17.77 9.02 3.51
CA ASN A 111 18.66 10.11 3.90
C ASN A 111 17.90 11.38 4.26
N SER A 112 16.88 11.73 3.48
CA SER A 112 16.08 12.93 3.69
C SER A 112 14.89 12.72 4.63
N GLY A 113 14.49 11.46 4.87
CA GLY A 113 13.27 11.14 5.62
C GLY A 113 11.99 11.64 4.95
N LYS A 114 11.99 11.85 3.62
CA LYS A 114 10.86 12.37 2.85
C LYS A 114 10.18 11.29 2.02
N ALA A 115 8.92 11.54 1.67
CA ALA A 115 8.20 10.70 0.71
C ALA A 115 8.77 10.88 -0.70
N GLU A 116 8.93 9.77 -1.40
CA GLU A 116 9.22 9.69 -2.82
C GLU A 116 8.03 9.06 -3.54
N TYR A 117 7.60 9.66 -4.65
CA TYR A 117 6.46 9.23 -5.44
C TYR A 117 6.94 8.72 -6.79
N PHE A 118 7.22 7.43 -6.84
CA PHE A 118 7.76 6.79 -8.03
C PHE A 118 6.70 6.58 -9.11
N ARG A 119 7.06 6.93 -10.34
CA ARG A 119 6.35 6.50 -11.56
C ARG A 119 7.24 5.55 -12.35
N GLU A 120 6.64 4.61 -13.06
CA GLU A 120 7.35 3.74 -13.99
C GLU A 120 6.50 3.51 -15.24
N THR A 121 7.12 3.67 -16.39
CA THR A 121 6.41 3.67 -17.69
C THR A 121 6.98 2.71 -18.72
N GLY A 122 7.95 1.86 -18.36
CA GLY A 122 8.52 0.94 -19.34
C GLY A 122 9.57 -0.06 -18.84
N ASP A 123 10.13 0.12 -17.64
CA ASP A 123 11.12 -0.79 -17.08
C ASP A 123 10.50 -1.71 -16.02
N GLU A 124 10.32 -3.00 -16.39
CA GLU A 124 9.75 -4.02 -15.52
C GLU A 124 10.56 -4.20 -14.22
N TYR A 125 11.89 -4.23 -14.33
CA TYR A 125 12.76 -4.41 -13.18
C TYR A 125 12.67 -3.24 -12.22
N LEU A 126 12.66 -2.00 -12.74
CA LEU A 126 12.52 -0.80 -11.91
C LEU A 126 11.13 -0.73 -11.27
N LEU A 127 10.07 -1.10 -11.98
CA LEU A 127 8.71 -1.19 -11.41
C LEU A 127 8.70 -2.11 -10.18
N LEU A 128 9.20 -3.34 -10.35
CA LEU A 128 9.23 -4.32 -9.25
C LEU A 128 10.11 -3.86 -8.10
N LYS A 129 11.22 -3.21 -8.39
CA LYS A 129 12.13 -2.66 -7.38
C LYS A 129 11.49 -1.51 -6.58
N LYS A 130 10.74 -0.63 -7.23
CA LYS A 130 9.95 0.44 -6.59
C LYS A 130 8.84 -0.13 -5.69
N LEU A 131 8.16 -1.18 -6.15
CA LEU A 131 7.18 -1.90 -5.33
C LEU A 131 7.83 -2.55 -4.08
N CYS A 132 9.01 -3.15 -4.24
CA CYS A 132 9.77 -3.66 -3.09
C CYS A 132 10.16 -2.55 -2.12
N ALA A 133 10.60 -1.40 -2.60
CA ALA A 133 10.92 -0.24 -1.76
C ALA A 133 9.71 0.22 -0.95
N SER A 134 8.55 0.36 -1.61
CA SER A 134 7.27 0.71 -0.98
C SER A 134 6.83 -0.30 0.10
N CYS A 135 7.19 -1.57 -0.04
CA CYS A 135 6.84 -2.65 0.90
C CYS A 135 7.92 -2.97 1.94
N SER A 136 9.06 -2.26 1.92
CA SER A 136 10.18 -2.56 2.81
C SER A 136 9.99 -1.97 4.20
N LEU A 137 9.24 -2.69 5.06
CA LEU A 137 8.97 -2.28 6.43
C LEU A 137 10.26 -2.12 7.25
N PRO A 138 10.43 -1.00 7.98
CA PRO A 138 11.61 -0.77 8.82
C PRO A 138 11.74 -1.84 9.90
N LEU A 139 12.98 -2.20 10.21
CA LEU A 139 13.38 -3.26 11.15
C LEU A 139 13.03 -4.69 10.69
N VAL A 140 12.18 -4.86 9.68
CA VAL A 140 11.73 -6.16 9.16
C VAL A 140 12.49 -6.53 7.88
N TYR A 141 12.60 -5.58 6.95
CA TYR A 141 13.24 -5.77 5.66
C TYR A 141 14.43 -4.83 5.46
N PRO A 142 15.38 -5.18 4.57
CA PRO A 142 16.49 -4.29 4.23
C PRO A 142 15.98 -3.07 3.44
N MET A 143 16.75 -1.99 3.45
CA MET A 143 16.56 -0.86 2.53
C MET A 143 16.74 -1.32 1.08
N VAL A 144 15.95 -0.77 0.18
CA VAL A 144 16.02 -1.06 -1.26
C VAL A 144 16.76 0.08 -1.96
N LYS A 145 17.84 -0.24 -2.67
CA LYS A 145 18.62 0.74 -3.44
C LYS A 145 18.01 0.96 -4.82
N ILE A 146 17.69 2.22 -5.17
CA ILE A 146 17.23 2.62 -6.50
C ILE A 146 18.07 3.83 -6.92
N GLY A 147 18.87 3.67 -7.99
CA GLY A 147 19.88 4.68 -8.33
C GLY A 147 20.84 4.92 -7.16
N ASN A 148 20.98 6.17 -6.75
CA ASN A 148 21.81 6.57 -5.62
C ASN A 148 21.05 6.65 -4.28
N GLY A 149 19.73 6.42 -4.27
CA GLY A 149 18.87 6.48 -3.09
C GLY A 149 18.67 5.13 -2.42
N GLU A 150 18.37 5.16 -1.12
CA GLU A 150 17.98 4.00 -0.32
C GLU A 150 16.60 4.25 0.28
N TYR A 151 15.71 3.26 0.15
CA TYR A 151 14.28 3.44 0.40
C TYR A 151 13.73 2.38 1.35
N LEU A 152 12.77 2.82 2.15
CA LEU A 152 11.91 1.99 3.00
C LEU A 152 10.44 2.24 2.67
N ASP A 153 9.56 1.54 3.38
CA ASP A 153 8.10 1.58 3.21
C ASP A 153 7.55 3.02 3.23
N GLY A 154 6.70 3.33 2.25
CA GLY A 154 6.12 4.66 2.09
C GLY A 154 5.24 5.10 3.25
N SER A 155 4.68 4.15 4.00
CA SER A 155 3.85 4.44 5.17
C SER A 155 4.60 5.11 6.33
N ILE A 156 5.93 5.25 6.26
CA ILE A 156 6.71 6.00 7.24
C ILE A 156 6.45 7.50 7.10
N THR A 157 6.37 7.99 5.87
CA THR A 157 6.27 9.43 5.54
C THR A 157 4.90 9.85 5.06
N ASP A 158 4.27 9.06 4.17
CA ASP A 158 2.96 9.38 3.60
C ASP A 158 2.13 8.09 3.46
N SER A 159 1.35 7.80 4.51
CA SER A 159 0.54 6.56 4.56
C SER A 159 -0.71 6.62 3.68
N ILE A 160 -1.22 7.84 3.40
CA ILE A 160 -2.46 8.08 2.64
C ILE A 160 -2.22 9.29 1.72
N PRO A 161 -1.65 9.14 0.52
CA PRO A 161 -1.12 10.22 -0.31
C PRO A 161 -2.21 11.07 -1.01
N PHE A 162 -3.25 11.49 -0.27
CA PHE A 162 -4.33 12.30 -0.83
C PHE A 162 -3.92 13.75 -1.10
N GLU A 163 -3.07 14.35 -0.25
CA GLU A 163 -2.56 15.70 -0.49
C GLU A 163 -1.68 15.74 -1.75
N ARG A 164 -0.90 14.66 -1.98
CA ARG A 164 -0.16 14.47 -3.22
C ARG A 164 -1.09 14.41 -4.44
N ALA A 165 -2.16 13.64 -4.38
CA ALA A 165 -3.13 13.54 -5.46
C ALA A 165 -3.76 14.90 -5.82
N PHE A 166 -4.14 15.71 -4.84
CA PHE A 166 -4.61 17.08 -5.09
C PHE A 166 -3.52 17.96 -5.71
N SER A 167 -2.26 17.83 -5.27
CA SER A 167 -1.13 18.61 -5.81
C SER A 167 -0.82 18.31 -7.27
N VAL A 168 -1.16 17.12 -7.76
CA VAL A 168 -1.01 16.75 -9.19
C VAL A 168 -2.27 17.00 -10.02
N GLY A 169 -3.31 17.61 -9.45
CA GLY A 169 -4.50 18.09 -10.15
C GLY A 169 -5.71 17.17 -10.08
N CYS A 170 -5.81 16.28 -9.11
CA CYS A 170 -7.06 15.59 -8.84
C CYS A 170 -8.08 16.54 -8.19
N ASP A 171 -9.36 16.39 -8.56
CA ASP A 171 -10.46 17.23 -8.05
C ASP A 171 -11.29 16.47 -7.02
N LYS A 172 -11.46 15.16 -7.24
CA LYS A 172 -12.17 14.23 -6.37
C LYS A 172 -11.33 12.98 -6.16
N LEU A 173 -11.38 12.43 -4.96
CA LEU A 173 -10.65 11.23 -4.60
C LEU A 173 -11.56 10.17 -3.99
N ILE A 174 -11.30 8.92 -4.34
CA ILE A 174 -11.70 7.77 -3.55
C ILE A 174 -10.49 7.30 -2.77
N VAL A 175 -10.62 7.20 -1.46
CA VAL A 175 -9.55 6.73 -0.56
C VAL A 175 -9.98 5.42 0.07
N VAL A 176 -9.23 4.37 -0.17
CA VAL A 176 -9.47 3.06 0.45
C VAL A 176 -8.50 2.85 1.59
N LEU A 177 -9.04 2.81 2.81
CA LEU A 177 -8.27 2.53 4.02
C LEU A 177 -8.24 1.04 4.33
N ALA A 178 -7.11 0.55 4.80
CA ALA A 178 -6.91 -0.84 5.19
C ALA A 178 -7.28 -1.11 6.66
N LYS A 179 -7.67 -0.08 7.39
CA LYS A 179 -7.94 -0.11 8.84
C LYS A 179 -9.25 0.62 9.18
N PRO A 180 -9.95 0.16 10.25
CA PRO A 180 -11.02 0.95 10.87
C PRO A 180 -10.49 2.28 11.42
N ILE A 181 -11.41 3.21 11.69
CA ILE A 181 -11.07 4.56 12.17
C ILE A 181 -10.34 4.55 13.53
N GLU A 182 -10.62 3.57 14.36
CA GLU A 182 -10.04 3.43 15.71
C GLU A 182 -8.60 2.91 15.71
N GLU A 183 -8.15 2.32 14.59
CA GLU A 183 -6.80 1.79 14.47
C GLU A 183 -5.81 2.83 13.98
N SER A 184 -4.72 2.98 14.72
CA SER A 184 -3.64 3.92 14.40
C SER A 184 -2.43 3.24 13.72
N ALA A 185 -1.45 4.06 13.35
CA ALA A 185 -0.17 3.60 12.82
C ALA A 185 0.69 2.93 13.89
N THR A 186 1.72 2.20 13.46
CA THR A 186 2.76 1.66 14.35
C THR A 186 3.50 2.81 15.04
N ASP A 187 3.59 2.75 16.36
CA ASP A 187 4.28 3.73 17.18
C ASP A 187 5.73 3.30 17.45
N TYR A 188 6.66 3.83 16.64
CA TYR A 188 8.09 3.55 16.77
C TYR A 188 8.75 4.28 17.95
N SER A 189 8.08 5.27 18.56
CA SER A 189 8.63 5.95 19.75
C SER A 189 8.82 4.99 20.92
N LYS A 190 7.94 3.99 21.03
CA LYS A 190 8.01 2.92 22.05
C LYS A 190 9.25 2.03 21.93
N ILE A 191 9.87 1.99 20.76
CA ILE A 191 11.08 1.19 20.47
C ILE A 191 12.22 2.09 19.96
N LYS A 192 12.22 3.36 20.36
CA LYS A 192 13.20 4.38 19.95
C LYS A 192 14.65 3.87 20.04
N PHE A 193 15.00 3.15 21.09
CA PHE A 193 16.35 2.61 21.27
C PHE A 193 16.75 1.64 20.15
N ILE A 194 15.84 0.77 19.72
CA ILE A 194 16.07 -0.20 18.63
C ILE A 194 16.22 0.55 17.30
N VAL A 195 15.35 1.53 17.03
CA VAL A 195 15.40 2.36 15.82
C VAL A 195 16.73 3.14 15.77
N GLN A 196 17.11 3.78 16.89
CA GLN A 196 18.36 4.52 17.02
C GLN A 196 19.58 3.64 16.81
N LYS A 197 19.61 2.43 17.41
CA LYS A 197 20.70 1.48 17.22
C LYS A 197 20.85 1.01 15.78
N LYS A 198 19.72 0.84 15.06
CA LYS A 198 19.71 0.30 13.70
C LYS A 198 20.07 1.35 12.66
N TYR A 199 19.57 2.59 12.81
CA TYR A 199 19.62 3.62 11.77
C TYR A 199 20.35 4.90 12.20
N GLY A 200 20.57 5.11 13.51
CA GLY A 200 20.97 6.39 14.05
C GLY A 200 22.31 6.94 13.56
N THR A 201 23.25 6.07 13.23
CA THR A 201 24.56 6.50 12.73
C THR A 201 24.49 7.03 11.31
N ASP A 202 23.81 6.30 10.42
CA ASP A 202 23.84 6.59 8.98
C ASP A 202 22.62 7.41 8.52
N TYR A 203 21.47 7.31 9.24
CA TYR A 203 20.19 7.90 8.84
C TYR A 203 19.49 8.60 10.00
N PRO A 204 20.08 9.66 10.60
CA PRO A 204 19.51 10.35 11.77
C PRO A 204 18.14 10.99 11.47
N ILE A 205 17.93 11.50 10.25
CA ILE A 205 16.64 12.09 9.85
C ILE A 205 15.56 11.02 9.73
N LEU A 206 15.87 9.83 9.19
CA LEU A 206 14.95 8.70 9.17
C LEU A 206 14.52 8.28 10.58
N VAL A 207 15.45 8.29 11.54
CA VAL A 207 15.12 7.98 12.95
C VAL A 207 14.08 8.95 13.50
N GLU A 208 14.26 10.24 13.27
CA GLU A 208 13.30 11.28 13.67
C GLU A 208 11.94 11.07 12.99
N THR A 209 11.93 10.82 11.68
CA THR A 209 10.73 10.54 10.90
C THR A 209 9.97 9.31 11.43
N LEU A 210 10.69 8.21 11.74
CA LEU A 210 10.10 7.00 12.32
C LEU A 210 9.47 7.27 13.70
N ILE A 211 10.14 8.03 14.55
CA ILE A 211 9.64 8.34 15.92
C ILE A 211 8.37 9.20 15.81
N ASN A 212 8.31 10.14 14.87
CA ASN A 212 7.18 11.06 14.68
C ASN A 212 6.03 10.44 13.88
N ARG A 213 6.23 9.28 13.24
CA ARG A 213 5.27 8.65 12.34
C ARG A 213 3.85 8.51 12.92
N PHE A 214 3.74 8.15 14.20
CA PHE A 214 2.44 7.97 14.85
C PHE A 214 1.64 9.27 14.83
N GLY A 215 2.23 10.37 15.28
CA GLY A 215 1.61 11.70 15.30
C GLY A 215 1.29 12.20 13.87
N SER A 216 2.23 12.04 12.95
CA SER A 216 2.02 12.44 11.55
C SER A 216 0.85 11.70 10.90
N TYR A 217 0.68 10.41 11.16
CA TYR A 217 -0.46 9.64 10.68
C TYR A 217 -1.79 10.12 11.27
N GLN A 218 -1.83 10.46 12.56
CA GLN A 218 -3.03 11.00 13.19
C GLN A 218 -3.44 12.34 12.59
N GLU A 219 -2.49 13.24 12.35
CA GLU A 219 -2.76 14.51 11.68
C GLU A 219 -3.23 14.32 10.23
N GLN A 220 -2.65 13.35 9.52
CA GLN A 220 -3.09 12.98 8.17
C GLN A 220 -4.54 12.47 8.17
N CYS A 221 -4.90 11.59 9.11
CA CYS A 221 -6.28 11.12 9.24
C CYS A 221 -7.25 12.25 9.57
N LYS A 222 -6.87 13.19 10.46
CA LYS A 222 -7.69 14.35 10.80
C LYS A 222 -8.00 15.19 9.56
N LYS A 223 -6.98 15.55 8.80
CA LYS A 223 -7.15 16.28 7.53
C LYS A 223 -8.01 15.50 6.54
N LEU A 224 -7.77 14.19 6.40
CA LEU A 224 -8.54 13.33 5.50
C LEU A 224 -10.04 13.43 5.78
N TYR A 225 -10.45 13.38 7.07
CA TYR A 225 -11.86 13.51 7.45
C TYR A 225 -12.43 14.93 7.25
N GLU A 226 -11.60 15.97 7.30
CA GLU A 226 -12.02 17.32 6.93
C GLU A 226 -12.34 17.40 5.43
N TYR A 227 -11.54 16.76 4.58
CA TYR A 227 -11.80 16.68 3.13
C TYR A 227 -13.01 15.80 2.79
N GLU A 228 -13.25 14.71 3.54
CA GLU A 228 -14.45 13.88 3.42
C GLU A 228 -15.71 14.70 3.71
N LYS A 229 -15.73 15.44 4.84
CA LYS A 229 -16.84 16.35 5.20
C LYS A 229 -17.06 17.46 4.17
N ALA A 230 -16.03 17.91 3.50
CA ALA A 230 -16.11 18.90 2.43
C ALA A 230 -16.58 18.31 1.08
N GLY A 231 -16.85 17.00 1.00
CA GLY A 231 -17.29 16.30 -0.22
C GLY A 231 -16.21 16.18 -1.31
N LYS A 232 -14.94 16.36 -0.96
CA LYS A 232 -13.80 16.24 -1.90
C LYS A 232 -13.21 14.84 -1.93
N ILE A 233 -13.42 14.07 -0.89
CA ILE A 233 -12.95 12.69 -0.73
C ILE A 233 -14.12 11.82 -0.33
N PHE A 234 -14.21 10.64 -0.96
CA PHE A 234 -15.06 9.55 -0.51
C PHE A 234 -14.17 8.46 0.10
N ILE A 235 -14.44 8.08 1.36
CA ILE A 235 -13.61 7.11 2.09
C ILE A 235 -14.32 5.77 2.17
N ILE A 236 -13.66 4.72 1.65
CA ILE A 236 -14.07 3.33 1.82
C ILE A 236 -13.15 2.69 2.87
N ARG A 237 -13.73 2.15 3.94
CA ARG A 237 -12.97 1.55 5.04
C ARG A 237 -13.72 0.39 5.69
N PRO A 238 -13.01 -0.59 6.28
CA PRO A 238 -13.67 -1.61 7.07
C PRO A 238 -14.26 -0.99 8.34
N LEU A 239 -15.49 -1.35 8.69
CA LEU A 239 -16.11 -0.95 9.95
C LEU A 239 -15.42 -1.62 11.14
N ARG A 240 -15.00 -2.89 10.96
CA ARG A 240 -14.22 -3.67 11.92
C ARG A 240 -13.28 -4.57 11.13
N THR A 241 -12.16 -4.97 11.73
CA THR A 241 -11.30 -5.99 11.14
C THR A 241 -10.83 -6.99 12.18
N ASN A 242 -10.87 -8.27 11.83
CA ASN A 242 -10.20 -9.34 12.56
C ASN A 242 -8.86 -9.70 11.91
N VAL A 243 -8.47 -8.97 10.86
CA VAL A 243 -7.23 -9.22 10.11
C VAL A 243 -6.08 -8.45 10.72
N LYS A 244 -5.06 -9.17 11.19
CA LYS A 244 -3.79 -8.59 11.66
C LYS A 244 -2.88 -8.28 10.49
N THR A 245 -1.87 -7.43 10.70
CA THR A 245 -0.85 -7.09 9.69
C THR A 245 -0.23 -8.34 9.04
N PHE A 246 0.02 -9.38 9.84
CA PHE A 246 0.58 -10.65 9.39
C PHE A 246 -0.41 -11.82 9.66
N GLU A 247 -1.68 -11.63 9.26
CA GLU A 247 -2.74 -12.63 9.40
C GLU A 247 -2.41 -13.91 8.61
N LEU A 248 -2.68 -15.07 9.20
CA LEU A 248 -2.46 -16.37 8.59
C LEU A 248 -3.76 -17.14 8.33
N SER A 249 -4.86 -16.75 8.99
CA SER A 249 -6.16 -17.36 8.77
C SER A 249 -6.68 -17.02 7.37
N LYS A 250 -6.81 -18.04 6.53
CA LYS A 250 -7.40 -17.88 5.20
C LYS A 250 -8.85 -17.42 5.29
N GLU A 251 -9.60 -17.93 6.27
CA GLU A 251 -10.99 -17.56 6.51
C GLU A 251 -11.11 -16.05 6.83
N ASN A 252 -10.30 -15.53 7.75
CA ASN A 252 -10.31 -14.10 8.07
C ASN A 252 -9.97 -13.24 6.85
N LEU A 253 -9.04 -13.69 6.01
CA LEU A 253 -8.66 -13.00 4.79
C LEU A 253 -9.76 -13.03 3.72
N GLU A 254 -10.42 -14.19 3.52
CA GLU A 254 -11.57 -14.31 2.63
C GLU A 254 -12.73 -13.43 3.08
N ASN A 255 -13.02 -13.41 4.38
CA ASN A 255 -14.06 -12.56 4.95
C ASN A 255 -13.75 -11.07 4.74
N ALA A 256 -12.49 -10.66 4.91
CA ALA A 256 -12.07 -9.28 4.67
C ALA A 256 -12.20 -8.89 3.19
N TYR A 257 -11.80 -9.78 2.27
CA TYR A 257 -11.98 -9.56 0.83
C TYR A 257 -13.46 -9.40 0.47
N THR A 258 -14.30 -10.31 0.95
CA THR A 258 -15.75 -10.25 0.69
C THR A 258 -16.39 -9.01 1.27
N ALA A 259 -15.97 -8.60 2.48
CA ALA A 259 -16.42 -7.34 3.10
C ALA A 259 -16.05 -6.12 2.25
N GLY A 260 -14.81 -6.04 1.75
CA GLY A 260 -14.36 -4.96 0.87
C GLY A 260 -15.17 -4.88 -0.43
N TYR A 261 -15.38 -6.03 -1.07
CA TYR A 261 -16.19 -6.11 -2.28
C TYR A 261 -17.63 -5.63 -2.04
N ASN A 262 -18.26 -6.11 -0.98
CA ASN A 262 -19.66 -5.78 -0.66
C ASN A 262 -19.83 -4.30 -0.28
N VAL A 263 -18.89 -3.72 0.49
CA VAL A 263 -18.93 -2.29 0.83
C VAL A 263 -18.84 -1.44 -0.44
N ALA A 264 -17.87 -1.73 -1.31
CA ALA A 264 -17.73 -1.01 -2.59
C ALA A 264 -18.98 -1.17 -3.47
N GLN A 265 -19.59 -2.36 -3.49
CA GLN A 265 -20.83 -2.59 -4.25
C GLN A 265 -22.02 -1.81 -3.68
N THR A 266 -22.11 -1.67 -2.35
CA THR A 266 -23.16 -0.89 -1.69
C THR A 266 -23.00 0.60 -1.94
N ASP A 267 -21.78 1.10 -1.86
CA ASP A 267 -21.44 2.51 -1.98
C ASP A 267 -21.36 2.98 -3.46
N MET A 268 -21.65 2.08 -4.41
CA MET A 268 -21.46 2.33 -5.84
C MET A 268 -22.21 3.59 -6.34
N SER A 269 -23.40 3.85 -5.83
CA SER A 269 -24.20 5.03 -6.22
C SER A 269 -23.63 6.35 -5.71
N GLU A 270 -22.75 6.31 -4.70
CA GLU A 270 -22.08 7.50 -4.17
C GLU A 270 -20.69 7.69 -4.83
N ILE A 271 -20.15 6.62 -5.39
CA ILE A 271 -18.84 6.60 -6.08
C ILE A 271 -18.97 7.12 -7.51
N LEU A 272 -20.07 6.82 -8.19
CA LEU A 272 -20.37 7.24 -9.58
C LEU A 272 -20.99 8.66 -9.61
#